data_b59dcb43c7638be7da8816ae0185a17c
#
_entry.id   b59dcb43c7638be7da8816ae0185a17c
#
_cell.length_a   1.000
_cell.length_b   1.000
_cell.length_c   1.000
_cell.angle_alpha   90.00
_cell.angle_beta   90.00
_cell.angle_gamma   90.00
#
_symmetry.space_group_name_H-M   'P 1'
#
loop_
_entity.id
_entity.type
_entity.pdbx_description
1 polymer ?
#
loop_
_entity_poly.entity_id
_entity_poly.type
_entity_poly.pdbx_seq_one_letter_code
_entity_poly.pdbx_strand_id
1 'polypeptide(L)'
;FTYAPDRGVIAISVNGVPFFGPEEGPGGDAVALHFDYFVEDRQPIVLGLCGAHSAGTTFHYHFDGNCVHWHPTSKGLGWKDWDVSFLKEDQASPVIGFAFDGYPIYGPYGNDSNNQLKEMTSSYSLKQGKNGYGGIDDWEYVEGLGDLDECNGITSKVPGIEKEIYHYHASNISGSGAIGFPYFILCY
;
A
#
# COMPACT_ATOMS: atom_id res chain seq x y z
N PHE A 1 11.23 3.66 16.33
CA PHE A 1 10.65 2.54 15.54
C PHE A 1 11.70 1.63 14.95
N THR A 2 11.24 0.44 14.50
CA THR A 2 12.09 -0.54 13.82
C THR A 2 11.64 -0.64 12.37
N TYR A 3 12.57 -0.57 11.44
CA TYR A 3 12.23 -0.75 10.02
C TYR A 3 11.65 -2.14 9.78
N ALA A 4 10.57 -2.20 9.02
CA ALA A 4 10.06 -3.44 8.48
C ALA A 4 11.05 -4.00 7.44
N PRO A 5 11.05 -5.31 7.17
CA PRO A 5 11.85 -5.85 6.08
C PRO A 5 11.48 -5.20 4.75
N ASP A 6 12.46 -4.69 4.02
CA ASP A 6 12.30 -4.19 2.65
C ASP A 6 11.82 -5.31 1.69
N ARG A 7 12.17 -6.57 2.00
CA ARG A 7 11.78 -7.80 1.30
C ARG A 7 11.18 -8.81 2.25
N GLY A 8 10.15 -9.51 1.82
CA GLY A 8 9.50 -10.53 2.63
C GLY A 8 8.31 -10.01 3.41
N VAL A 9 7.82 -10.82 4.33
CA VAL A 9 6.56 -10.58 5.03
C VAL A 9 6.69 -9.43 6.02
N ILE A 10 5.82 -8.44 5.89
CA ILE A 10 5.71 -7.28 6.80
C ILE A 10 4.41 -7.25 7.58
N ALA A 11 3.38 -7.94 7.10
CA ALA A 11 2.05 -7.98 7.71
C ALA A 11 1.25 -9.16 7.18
N ILE A 12 0.08 -9.41 7.79
CA ILE A 12 -0.86 -10.44 7.33
C ILE A 12 -2.21 -9.80 7.03
N SER A 13 -2.73 -10.05 5.83
CA SER A 13 -4.06 -9.58 5.45
C SER A 13 -5.18 -10.35 6.17
N VAL A 14 -6.37 -9.78 6.22
CA VAL A 14 -7.54 -10.41 6.85
C VAL A 14 -7.97 -11.71 6.16
N ASN A 15 -7.55 -11.95 4.93
CA ASN A 15 -7.79 -13.21 4.21
C ASN A 15 -6.62 -14.21 4.33
N GLY A 16 -5.61 -13.91 5.15
CA GLY A 16 -4.48 -14.79 5.45
C GLY A 16 -3.33 -14.75 4.44
N VAL A 17 -3.40 -13.91 3.42
CA VAL A 17 -2.31 -13.71 2.47
C VAL A 17 -1.32 -12.70 3.04
N PRO A 18 0.00 -12.95 3.04
CA PRO A 18 0.96 -12.00 3.57
C PRO A 18 1.09 -10.76 2.67
N PHE A 19 1.31 -9.61 3.31
CA PHE A 19 1.84 -8.41 2.68
C PHE A 19 3.36 -8.46 2.72
N PHE A 20 4.00 -8.14 1.62
CA PHE A 20 5.45 -8.04 1.52
C PHE A 20 5.89 -6.58 1.50
N GLY A 21 7.15 -6.36 1.83
CA GLY A 21 7.81 -5.07 1.66
C GLY A 21 7.86 -4.63 0.20
N PRO A 22 8.25 -3.38 -0.06
CA PRO A 22 8.17 -2.81 -1.40
C PRO A 22 9.12 -3.46 -2.42
N GLU A 23 10.17 -4.14 -1.95
CA GLU A 23 11.18 -4.69 -2.84
C GLU A 23 11.00 -6.17 -3.17
N GLU A 24 11.39 -6.52 -4.39
CA GLU A 24 11.46 -7.88 -4.88
C GLU A 24 12.77 -8.59 -4.51
N GLY A 25 12.75 -9.93 -4.52
CA GLY A 25 13.93 -10.74 -4.23
C GLY A 25 15.18 -10.39 -5.06
N PRO A 26 15.08 -10.16 -6.36
CA PRO A 26 16.20 -9.69 -7.20
C PRO A 26 16.61 -8.24 -6.96
N GLY A 27 15.86 -7.50 -6.18
CA GLY A 27 16.01 -6.06 -5.96
C GLY A 27 15.11 -5.22 -6.85
N GLY A 28 14.82 -4.03 -6.36
CA GLY A 28 13.94 -3.07 -7.03
C GLY A 28 12.50 -3.12 -6.54
N ASP A 29 11.81 -2.02 -6.77
CA ASP A 29 10.43 -1.82 -6.35
C ASP A 29 9.44 -2.63 -7.18
N ALA A 30 8.71 -3.54 -6.54
CA ALA A 30 7.76 -4.44 -7.20
C ALA A 30 6.64 -3.69 -7.91
N VAL A 31 6.12 -2.64 -7.31
CA VAL A 31 4.98 -1.88 -7.83
C VAL A 31 5.42 -0.93 -8.95
N ALA A 32 6.52 -0.21 -8.75
CA ALA A 32 7.07 0.66 -9.79
C ALA A 32 7.45 -0.14 -11.05
N LEU A 33 8.06 -1.31 -10.87
CA LEU A 33 8.42 -2.22 -11.96
C LEU A 33 7.20 -2.81 -12.65
N HIS A 34 6.09 -3.02 -11.93
CA HIS A 34 4.84 -3.49 -12.51
C HIS A 34 4.17 -2.45 -13.39
N PHE A 35 4.14 -1.19 -12.99
CA PHE A 35 3.47 -0.13 -13.73
C PHE A 35 4.29 0.42 -14.92
N ASP A 36 5.59 0.13 -14.97
CA ASP A 36 6.41 0.54 -16.10
C ASP A 36 7.23 -0.63 -16.69
N TYR A 37 6.62 -1.32 -17.61
CA TYR A 37 7.15 -2.53 -18.26
C TYR A 37 8.38 -2.33 -19.13
N PHE A 38 8.74 -1.12 -19.46
CA PHE A 38 9.59 -0.83 -20.62
C PHE A 38 11.00 -0.41 -20.28
N VAL A 39 11.46 -0.61 -19.05
CA VAL A 39 12.85 -0.33 -18.71
C VAL A 39 13.74 -1.50 -19.10
N GLU A 40 14.61 -1.23 -20.03
CA GLU A 40 15.33 -2.18 -20.89
C GLU A 40 16.16 -3.25 -20.20
N ASP A 41 16.53 -3.09 -18.93
CA ASP A 41 17.52 -3.96 -18.25
C ASP A 41 16.96 -4.82 -17.12
N ARG A 42 15.66 -4.80 -16.88
CA ARG A 42 15.08 -5.52 -15.74
C ARG A 42 14.02 -6.51 -16.18
N GLN A 43 14.01 -7.65 -15.52
CA GLN A 43 12.94 -8.63 -15.69
C GLN A 43 11.63 -7.96 -15.24
N PRO A 44 10.62 -7.86 -16.11
CA PRO A 44 9.35 -7.26 -15.72
C PRO A 44 8.71 -8.08 -14.59
N ILE A 45 8.35 -7.39 -13.53
CA ILE A 45 7.56 -8.00 -12.44
C ILE A 45 6.10 -7.84 -12.82
N VAL A 46 5.41 -8.95 -12.94
CA VAL A 46 3.98 -8.95 -13.27
C VAL A 46 3.20 -9.23 -12.00
N LEU A 47 2.55 -8.18 -11.47
CA LEU A 47 1.54 -8.34 -10.43
C LEU A 47 0.18 -8.60 -11.08
N GLY A 48 -0.62 -9.46 -10.46
CA GLY A 48 -2.01 -9.67 -10.86
C GLY A 48 -2.88 -8.45 -10.49
N LEU A 49 -4.15 -8.50 -10.90
CA LEU A 49 -5.14 -7.44 -10.61
C LEU A 49 -5.25 -7.08 -9.11
N CYS A 50 -4.94 -8.02 -8.24
CA CYS A 50 -4.96 -7.82 -6.79
C CYS A 50 -3.68 -7.21 -6.22
N GLY A 51 -2.75 -6.75 -7.04
CA GLY A 51 -1.47 -6.26 -6.53
C GLY A 51 -0.57 -7.36 -5.95
N ALA A 52 -0.72 -8.58 -6.44
CA ALA A 52 -0.11 -9.77 -5.87
C ALA A 52 0.50 -10.69 -6.93
N HIS A 53 1.47 -11.48 -6.49
CA HIS A 53 2.00 -12.59 -7.27
C HIS A 53 2.58 -13.70 -6.37
N SER A 54 3.19 -14.72 -6.96
CA SER A 54 3.88 -15.78 -6.24
C SER A 54 5.39 -15.65 -6.39
N ALA A 55 6.10 -15.61 -5.27
CA ALA A 55 7.54 -15.87 -5.23
C ALA A 55 7.77 -17.29 -4.70
N GLY A 56 8.22 -18.17 -5.59
CA GLY A 56 8.30 -19.59 -5.28
C GLY A 56 6.93 -20.18 -4.95
N THR A 57 6.72 -20.58 -3.70
CA THR A 57 5.47 -21.19 -3.23
C THR A 57 4.57 -20.23 -2.43
N THR A 58 5.02 -18.98 -2.21
CA THR A 58 4.31 -18.01 -1.39
C THR A 58 3.63 -16.97 -2.26
N PHE A 59 2.28 -16.96 -2.24
CA PHE A 59 1.49 -15.89 -2.82
C PHE A 59 1.41 -14.73 -1.83
N HIS A 60 1.63 -13.48 -2.29
CA HIS A 60 1.68 -12.30 -1.44
C HIS A 60 1.27 -11.03 -2.19
N TYR A 61 0.87 -10.01 -1.42
CA TYR A 61 0.51 -8.68 -1.93
C TYR A 61 1.69 -7.72 -1.82
N HIS A 62 1.83 -6.83 -2.82
CA HIS A 62 2.73 -5.69 -2.83
C HIS A 62 2.02 -4.34 -2.76
N PHE A 63 0.75 -4.27 -3.21
CA PHE A 63 -0.11 -3.11 -3.01
C PHE A 63 -1.57 -3.54 -2.84
N ASP A 64 -2.42 -2.62 -2.36
CA ASP A 64 -3.85 -2.89 -2.23
C ASP A 64 -4.57 -2.71 -3.56
N GLY A 65 -4.77 -3.82 -4.25
CA GLY A 65 -5.60 -3.90 -5.44
C GLY A 65 -7.09 -4.10 -5.15
N ASN A 66 -7.56 -3.80 -3.94
CA ASN A 66 -8.95 -3.96 -3.50
C ASN A 66 -9.46 -5.42 -3.37
N CYS A 67 -8.65 -6.40 -3.64
CA CYS A 67 -9.12 -7.79 -3.63
C CYS A 67 -9.39 -8.35 -2.23
N VAL A 68 -8.80 -7.76 -1.20
CA VAL A 68 -8.97 -8.21 0.19
C VAL A 68 -10.41 -7.96 0.68
N HIS A 69 -11.01 -6.88 0.25
CA HIS A 69 -12.35 -6.46 0.68
C HIS A 69 -13.36 -6.27 -0.46
N TRP A 70 -12.99 -6.59 -1.69
CA TRP A 70 -13.89 -6.52 -2.82
C TRP A 70 -14.74 -7.78 -2.91
N HIS A 71 -16.04 -7.59 -3.01
CA HIS A 71 -17.01 -8.67 -3.12
C HIS A 71 -17.88 -8.48 -4.37
N PRO A 72 -17.53 -9.09 -5.51
CA PRO A 72 -18.23 -8.89 -6.78
C PRO A 72 -19.71 -9.25 -6.70
N THR A 73 -20.03 -10.30 -5.95
CA THR A 73 -21.40 -10.81 -5.81
C THR A 73 -22.36 -9.81 -5.13
N SER A 74 -21.87 -8.94 -4.27
CA SER A 74 -22.69 -7.93 -3.57
C SER A 74 -23.22 -6.83 -4.49
N LYS A 75 -22.59 -6.64 -5.66
CA LYS A 75 -22.95 -5.63 -6.67
C LYS A 75 -23.45 -6.24 -7.97
N GLY A 76 -23.64 -7.55 -8.04
CA GLY A 76 -23.98 -8.26 -9.27
C GLY A 76 -22.88 -8.24 -10.33
N LEU A 77 -21.64 -7.90 -9.94
CA LEU A 77 -20.49 -7.82 -10.82
C LEU A 77 -19.70 -9.13 -10.79
N GLY A 78 -19.10 -9.48 -11.91
CA GLY A 78 -18.14 -10.57 -11.99
C GLY A 78 -16.71 -10.08 -11.79
N TRP A 79 -15.77 -10.99 -11.64
CA TRP A 79 -14.33 -10.66 -11.53
C TRP A 79 -13.80 -9.87 -12.75
N LYS A 80 -14.48 -9.93 -13.88
CA LYS A 80 -14.17 -9.17 -15.11
C LYS A 80 -14.47 -7.67 -14.98
N ASP A 81 -15.34 -7.35 -14.03
CA ASP A 81 -15.79 -5.98 -13.80
C ASP A 81 -15.00 -5.31 -12.66
N TRP A 82 -13.92 -5.99 -12.18
CA TRP A 82 -13.06 -5.45 -11.16
C TRP A 82 -12.40 -4.16 -11.67
N ASP A 83 -12.47 -3.13 -10.85
CA ASP A 83 -11.86 -1.84 -11.10
C ASP A 83 -11.45 -1.23 -9.75
N VAL A 84 -10.23 -0.72 -9.68
CA VAL A 84 -9.71 -0.03 -8.49
C VAL A 84 -10.60 1.16 -8.10
N SER A 85 -11.31 1.76 -9.06
CA SER A 85 -12.26 2.83 -8.80
C SER A 85 -13.45 2.43 -7.91
N PHE A 86 -13.68 1.14 -7.67
CA PHE A 86 -14.66 0.67 -6.68
C PHE A 86 -14.18 0.80 -5.23
N LEU A 87 -12.94 1.17 -4.99
CA LEU A 87 -12.42 1.51 -3.67
C LEU A 87 -13.01 2.80 -3.08
N LYS A 88 -13.85 3.47 -3.79
CA LYS A 88 -14.30 4.85 -3.55
C LYS A 88 -15.24 5.00 -2.38
N GLU A 89 -15.19 6.06 -1.73
CA GLU A 89 -14.85 7.47 -1.77
C GLU A 89 -15.71 8.24 -0.78
N ASP A 90 -16.86 7.68 -0.49
CA ASP A 90 -17.86 8.21 0.45
C ASP A 90 -17.78 7.56 1.84
N GLN A 91 -16.87 6.61 2.01
CA GLN A 91 -16.61 5.92 3.27
C GLN A 91 -15.15 5.50 3.43
N ALA A 92 -14.69 5.48 4.67
CA ALA A 92 -13.36 4.98 4.98
C ALA A 92 -13.21 3.51 4.58
N SER A 93 -12.04 3.16 4.10
CA SER A 93 -11.70 1.77 3.76
C SER A 93 -11.76 0.87 5.00
N PRO A 94 -12.13 -0.39 4.85
CA PRO A 94 -12.07 -1.37 5.94
C PRO A 94 -10.63 -1.73 6.31
N VAL A 95 -10.47 -2.44 7.43
CA VAL A 95 -9.21 -3.12 7.78
C VAL A 95 -8.92 -4.18 6.73
N ILE A 96 -7.74 -4.13 6.15
CA ILE A 96 -7.25 -5.10 5.16
C ILE A 96 -6.22 -6.07 5.75
N GLY A 97 -5.60 -5.74 6.88
CA GLY A 97 -4.61 -6.58 7.53
C GLY A 97 -4.13 -6.04 8.87
N PHE A 98 -3.15 -6.72 9.42
CA PHE A 98 -2.49 -6.33 10.67
C PHE A 98 -0.97 -6.43 10.52
N ALA A 99 -0.29 -5.38 10.94
CA ALA A 99 1.16 -5.35 11.04
C ALA A 99 1.66 -6.22 12.21
N PHE A 100 2.93 -6.57 12.22
CA PHE A 100 3.48 -7.44 13.26
C PHE A 100 3.62 -6.79 14.64
N ASP A 101 3.52 -5.47 14.71
CA ASP A 101 3.39 -4.72 15.96
C ASP A 101 1.96 -4.71 16.52
N GLY A 102 1.00 -5.29 15.79
CA GLY A 102 -0.40 -5.43 16.19
C GLY A 102 -1.32 -4.29 15.74
N TYR A 103 -0.81 -3.24 15.10
CA TYR A 103 -1.64 -2.17 14.57
C TYR A 103 -2.37 -2.61 13.28
N PRO A 104 -3.62 -2.16 13.08
CA PRO A 104 -4.38 -2.46 11.87
C PRO A 104 -3.85 -1.67 10.67
N ILE A 105 -3.98 -2.29 9.50
CA ILE A 105 -3.73 -1.66 8.20
C ILE A 105 -5.09 -1.50 7.53
N TYR A 106 -5.43 -0.27 7.17
CA TYR A 106 -6.63 0.06 6.41
C TYR A 106 -6.31 0.20 4.92
N GLY A 107 -7.32 0.09 4.08
CA GLY A 107 -7.18 0.44 2.67
C GLY A 107 -6.95 1.95 2.46
N PRO A 108 -6.93 2.43 1.20
CA PRO A 108 -6.39 3.76 0.88
C PRO A 108 -7.24 4.95 1.34
N TYR A 109 -8.52 4.77 1.72
CA TYR A 109 -9.38 5.87 2.14
C TYR A 109 -9.55 5.92 3.65
N GLY A 110 -9.22 7.05 4.26
CA GLY A 110 -9.29 7.26 5.70
C GLY A 110 -9.55 8.71 6.08
N ASN A 111 -9.63 8.97 7.36
CA ASN A 111 -9.73 10.32 7.87
C ASN A 111 -8.33 10.91 8.10
N ASP A 112 -8.10 12.09 7.55
CA ASP A 112 -6.90 12.87 7.85
C ASP A 112 -6.88 13.41 9.29
N SER A 113 -5.84 14.13 9.66
CA SER A 113 -5.70 14.76 10.98
C SER A 113 -6.79 15.79 11.31
N ASN A 114 -7.54 16.27 10.32
CA ASN A 114 -8.69 17.16 10.47
C ASN A 114 -10.02 16.41 10.47
N ASN A 115 -9.98 15.08 10.50
CA ASN A 115 -11.14 14.19 10.42
C ASN A 115 -11.94 14.35 9.11
N GLN A 116 -11.23 14.63 8.01
CA GLN A 116 -11.80 14.70 6.68
C GLN A 116 -11.50 13.40 5.93
N LEU A 117 -12.55 12.76 5.42
CA LEU A 117 -12.42 11.55 4.62
C LEU A 117 -11.80 11.86 3.26
N LYS A 118 -10.72 11.17 2.93
CA LYS A 118 -10.00 11.32 1.66
C LYS A 118 -9.18 10.08 1.34
N GLU A 119 -8.61 10.03 0.12
CA GLU A 119 -7.53 9.11 -0.17
C GLU A 119 -6.26 9.54 0.57
N MET A 120 -5.69 8.62 1.34
CA MET A 120 -4.50 8.85 2.15
C MET A 120 -3.26 8.83 1.28
N THR A 121 -2.44 9.86 1.42
CA THR A 121 -1.22 10.02 0.61
C THR A 121 0.03 9.76 1.44
N SER A 122 0.97 8.99 0.88
CA SER A 122 2.27 8.79 1.53
C SER A 122 3.12 10.06 1.50
N SER A 123 4.03 10.19 2.45
CA SER A 123 4.96 11.34 2.53
C SER A 123 6.33 11.03 1.91
N TYR A 124 6.37 10.11 0.96
CA TYR A 124 7.60 9.79 0.24
C TYR A 124 7.66 10.50 -1.12
N SER A 125 8.83 10.99 -1.47
CA SER A 125 9.15 11.62 -2.74
C SER A 125 10.30 10.90 -3.41
N LEU A 126 10.31 10.86 -4.74
CA LEU A 126 11.47 10.39 -5.49
C LEU A 126 12.65 11.32 -5.27
N LYS A 127 13.81 10.76 -4.95
CA LYS A 127 15.07 11.49 -4.92
C LYS A 127 15.39 12.04 -6.30
N GLN A 128 16.06 13.16 -6.35
CA GLN A 128 16.42 13.80 -7.62
C GLN A 128 17.18 12.85 -8.55
N GLY A 129 16.68 12.71 -9.77
CA GLY A 129 17.29 11.86 -10.80
C GLY A 129 17.02 10.36 -10.67
N LYS A 130 16.12 9.98 -9.75
CA LYS A 130 15.66 8.60 -9.56
C LYS A 130 14.31 8.37 -10.26
N ASN A 131 14.00 7.11 -10.52
CA ASN A 131 12.77 6.69 -11.19
C ASN A 131 11.87 5.75 -10.37
N GLY A 132 12.27 5.43 -9.15
CA GLY A 132 11.53 4.55 -8.25
C GLY A 132 11.83 3.05 -8.41
N TYR A 133 12.51 2.64 -9.47
CA TYR A 133 12.78 1.21 -9.70
C TYR A 133 13.82 0.61 -8.76
N GLY A 134 14.66 1.46 -8.17
CA GLY A 134 15.70 1.04 -7.24
C GLY A 134 15.21 0.60 -5.87
N GLY A 135 13.89 0.60 -5.65
CA GLY A 135 13.31 0.30 -4.35
C GLY A 135 13.51 1.44 -3.37
N ILE A 136 13.66 1.11 -2.11
CA ILE A 136 13.78 2.05 -0.98
C ILE A 136 14.86 3.13 -1.18
N ASP A 137 15.95 2.77 -1.87
CA ASP A 137 17.06 3.68 -2.14
C ASP A 137 16.71 4.86 -3.05
N ASP A 138 15.62 4.77 -3.78
CA ASP A 138 15.16 5.81 -4.70
C ASP A 138 14.22 6.83 -4.06
N TRP A 139 13.72 6.52 -2.86
CA TRP A 139 12.75 7.35 -2.17
C TRP A 139 13.35 8.05 -0.94
N GLU A 140 12.78 9.18 -0.59
CA GLU A 140 13.07 9.91 0.64
C GLU A 140 11.76 10.34 1.32
N TYR A 141 11.75 10.22 2.64
CA TYR A 141 10.64 10.74 3.45
C TYR A 141 10.74 12.28 3.52
N VAL A 142 9.62 12.94 3.30
CA VAL A 142 9.49 14.40 3.40
C VAL A 142 8.33 14.70 4.33
N GLU A 143 8.64 15.16 5.55
CA GLU A 143 7.64 15.48 6.56
C GLU A 143 6.58 16.47 6.04
N GLY A 144 5.32 16.10 6.19
CA GLY A 144 4.18 16.92 5.76
C GLY A 144 3.94 16.98 4.24
N LEU A 145 4.62 16.18 3.44
CA LEU A 145 4.35 16.07 2.00
C LEU A 145 2.99 15.41 1.72
N GLY A 146 2.69 14.35 2.45
CA GLY A 146 1.43 13.63 2.42
C GLY A 146 0.74 13.62 3.79
N ASP A 147 -0.22 12.72 3.96
CA ASP A 147 -0.99 12.56 5.18
C ASP A 147 -0.32 11.61 6.18
N LEU A 148 0.47 10.67 5.67
CA LEU A 148 1.03 9.57 6.43
C LEU A 148 2.46 9.87 6.90
N ASP A 149 2.83 9.32 8.04
CA ASP A 149 4.18 9.42 8.60
C ASP A 149 5.19 8.54 7.86
N GLU A 150 6.42 8.47 8.33
CA GLU A 150 7.49 7.71 7.70
C GLU A 150 7.27 6.19 7.71
N CYS A 151 6.41 5.68 8.60
CA CYS A 151 6.01 4.28 8.63
C CYS A 151 4.77 3.99 7.77
N ASN A 152 4.23 5.00 7.11
CA ASN A 152 2.95 4.99 6.37
C ASN A 152 1.73 4.84 7.29
N GLY A 153 1.83 5.42 8.48
CA GLY A 153 0.79 5.43 9.50
C GLY A 153 0.25 6.84 9.79
N ILE A 154 -0.81 6.87 10.56
CA ILE A 154 -1.44 8.11 11.05
C ILE A 154 -2.20 7.84 12.35
N THR A 155 -2.30 8.86 13.21
CA THR A 155 -3.24 8.85 14.33
C THR A 155 -4.48 9.63 13.94
N SER A 156 -5.58 8.94 13.71
CA SER A 156 -6.86 9.54 13.34
C SER A 156 -8.04 8.66 13.73
N LYS A 157 -9.26 9.10 13.43
CA LYS A 157 -10.47 8.32 13.67
C LYS A 157 -10.67 7.26 12.60
N VAL A 158 -11.04 6.07 13.06
CA VAL A 158 -11.36 4.94 12.19
C VAL A 158 -12.80 4.48 12.41
N PRO A 159 -13.42 3.80 11.43
CA PRO A 159 -14.79 3.31 11.56
C PRO A 159 -14.99 2.44 12.81
N GLY A 160 -16.04 2.75 13.57
CA GLY A 160 -16.43 1.97 14.75
C GLY A 160 -15.63 2.22 16.03
N ILE A 161 -14.66 3.11 16.01
CA ILE A 161 -13.87 3.50 17.18
C ILE A 161 -14.00 4.99 17.43
N GLU A 162 -14.49 5.37 18.63
CA GLU A 162 -14.71 6.78 18.98
C GLU A 162 -13.43 7.59 19.20
N LYS A 163 -12.37 6.91 19.64
CA LYS A 163 -11.07 7.53 19.90
C LYS A 163 -10.20 7.46 18.64
N GLU A 164 -9.34 8.45 18.51
CA GLU A 164 -8.24 8.38 17.55
C GLU A 164 -7.27 7.27 17.97
N ILE A 165 -6.84 6.49 17.01
CA ILE A 165 -5.85 5.42 17.21
C ILE A 165 -4.78 5.55 16.14
N TYR A 166 -3.57 5.09 16.47
CA TYR A 166 -2.55 4.91 15.45
C TYR A 166 -2.89 3.69 14.59
N HIS A 167 -2.73 3.82 13.29
CA HIS A 167 -2.98 2.76 12.32
C HIS A 167 -2.24 3.07 11.02
N TYR A 168 -2.05 2.05 10.20
CA TYR A 168 -1.44 2.17 8.89
C TYR A 168 -2.49 2.26 7.79
N HIS A 169 -2.09 2.81 6.65
CA HIS A 169 -2.89 2.79 5.43
C HIS A 169 -2.13 2.16 4.27
N ALA A 170 -2.84 1.47 3.39
CA ALA A 170 -2.36 1.28 2.04
C ALA A 170 -2.33 2.64 1.32
N SER A 171 -1.30 2.89 0.53
CA SER A 171 -1.16 4.14 -0.24
C SER A 171 -0.96 3.84 -1.72
N ASN A 172 -1.79 4.46 -2.58
CA ASN A 172 -1.68 4.35 -4.03
C ASN A 172 -0.99 5.56 -4.65
N ILE A 173 -0.99 6.68 -3.94
CA ILE A 173 -0.42 7.94 -4.38
C ILE A 173 0.39 8.59 -3.26
N SER A 174 1.49 9.22 -3.61
CA SER A 174 2.28 10.09 -2.74
C SER A 174 1.78 11.53 -2.79
N GLY A 175 2.03 12.31 -1.75
CA GLY A 175 1.80 13.75 -1.74
C GLY A 175 2.56 14.51 -2.83
N SER A 176 3.59 13.92 -3.41
CA SER A 176 4.30 14.46 -4.60
C SER A 176 3.57 14.19 -5.93
N GLY A 177 2.51 13.39 -5.92
CA GLY A 177 1.82 12.92 -7.13
C GLY A 177 2.45 11.71 -7.80
N ALA A 178 3.52 11.14 -7.22
CA ALA A 178 4.10 9.87 -7.64
C ALA A 178 3.26 8.69 -7.13
N ILE A 179 3.65 7.45 -7.50
CA ILE A 179 3.07 6.24 -6.92
C ILE A 179 3.26 6.22 -5.40
N GLY A 180 2.37 5.56 -4.70
CA GLY A 180 2.23 5.62 -3.25
C GLY A 180 3.25 4.80 -2.45
N PHE A 181 4.54 4.80 -2.85
CA PHE A 181 5.57 4.16 -2.02
C PHE A 181 5.41 4.59 -0.54
N PRO A 182 5.48 3.67 0.43
CA PRO A 182 5.88 2.25 0.38
C PRO A 182 4.71 1.26 0.19
N TYR A 183 3.57 1.68 -0.26
CA TYR A 183 2.34 0.95 -0.58
C TYR A 183 1.62 0.37 0.62
N PHE A 184 2.31 -0.14 1.61
CA PHE A 184 1.79 -0.60 2.90
C PHE A 184 2.56 0.06 4.05
N ILE A 185 3.47 -0.65 4.69
CA ILE A 185 4.24 -0.14 5.83
C ILE A 185 5.74 -0.24 5.58
N LEU A 186 6.51 0.67 6.16
CA LEU A 186 7.97 0.68 6.08
C LEU A 186 8.63 0.47 7.43
N CYS A 187 7.95 0.72 8.53
CA CYS A 187 8.43 0.51 9.89
C CYS A 187 7.29 0.24 10.89
N TYR A 188 7.68 -0.21 12.08
CA TYR A 188 6.79 -0.51 13.19
C TYR A 188 7.05 0.44 14.37
#